data_24c718cfe7e76db096aa7b9e705dc44d
#
_entry.id   24c718cfe7e76db096aa7b9e705dc44d
#
_cell.length_a   1.000
_cell.length_b   1.000
_cell.length_c   1.000
_cell.angle_alpha   90.00
_cell.angle_beta   90.00
_cell.angle_gamma   90.00
#
_symmetry.space_group_name_H-M   'P 1'
#
loop_
_entity.id
_entity.type
_entity.pdbx_description
1 polymer ?
#
loop_
_entity_poly.entity_id
_entity_poly.type
_entity_poly.pdbx_seq_one_letter_code
_entity_poly.pdbx_strand_id
1 'polypeptide(L)' 'MKEYLNTMTGEVLTTKNIFKAWVYFGRDSKRFGYPFKLRHIISMKTYYKKGLK' A
#
# COMPACT_ATOMS: atom_id res chain seq x y z
N MET A 1 -5.58 -13.97 3.52
CA MET A 1 -5.45 -12.52 3.31
C MET A 1 -4.02 -12.15 2.96
N LYS A 2 -3.84 -11.03 2.30
CA LYS A 2 -2.52 -10.58 1.88
C LYS A 2 -2.18 -9.24 2.53
N GLU A 3 -0.90 -9.01 2.74
CA GLU A 3 -0.43 -7.74 3.29
C GLU A 3 0.08 -6.85 2.17
N TYR A 4 -0.33 -5.59 2.19
CA TYR A 4 0.08 -4.60 1.21
C TYR A 4 0.74 -3.42 1.90
N LEU A 5 1.81 -2.91 1.28
CA LEU A 5 2.57 -1.79 1.81
C LEU A 5 2.28 -0.53 1.00
N ASN A 6 1.98 0.55 1.70
CA ASN A 6 1.92 1.88 1.09
C ASN A 6 3.33 2.48 1.14
N THR A 7 4.00 2.54 -0.01
CA THR A 7 5.37 3.02 -0.09
C THR A 7 5.50 4.51 0.19
N MET A 8 4.39 5.25 0.17
CA MET A 8 4.44 6.69 0.47
C MET A 8 4.54 6.97 1.97
N THR A 9 3.95 6.13 2.80
CA THR A 9 3.91 6.34 4.24
C THR A 9 4.55 5.24 5.06
N GLY A 10 4.78 4.08 4.44
CA GLY A 10 5.29 2.90 5.14
C GLY A 10 4.21 2.11 5.87
N GLU A 11 2.95 2.47 5.71
CA GLU A 11 1.85 1.76 6.36
C GLU A 11 1.57 0.42 5.68
N VAL A 12 1.22 -0.58 6.48
CA VAL A 12 0.88 -1.92 5.99
C VAL A 12 -0.58 -2.21 6.28
N LEU A 13 -1.28 -2.75 5.29
CA LEU A 13 -2.68 -3.15 5.43
C LEU A 13 -2.86 -4.60 5.01
N THR A 14 -3.57 -5.36 5.84
CA THR A 14 -3.93 -6.75 5.51
C THR A 14 -5.34 -6.77 4.94
N THR A 15 -5.48 -7.26 3.73
CA THR A 15 -6.78 -7.29 3.06
C THR A 15 -6.82 -8.41 2.02
N LYS A 16 -8.01 -8.67 1.48
CA LYS A 16 -8.20 -9.75 0.52
C LYS A 16 -7.63 -9.45 -0.86
N ASN A 17 -7.65 -8.19 -1.28
CA ASN A 17 -7.13 -7.83 -2.60
C ASN A 17 -6.57 -6.42 -2.60
N ILE A 18 -5.81 -6.13 -3.66
CA ILE A 18 -5.10 -4.86 -3.80
C ILE A 18 -6.05 -3.67 -3.96
N PHE A 19 -7.23 -3.89 -4.53
CA PHE A 19 -8.17 -2.80 -4.74
C PHE A 19 -8.70 -2.25 -3.43
N LYS A 20 -8.92 -3.12 -2.45
CA LYS A 20 -9.32 -2.69 -1.12
C LYS A 20 -8.24 -1.88 -0.45
N ALA A 21 -6.98 -2.31 -0.58
CA ALA A 21 -5.85 -1.56 -0.07
C ALA A 21 -5.76 -0.19 -0.74
N TRP A 22 -5.96 -0.15 -2.05
CA TRP A 22 -5.91 1.09 -2.81
C TRP A 22 -6.97 2.09 -2.33
N VAL A 23 -8.20 1.62 -2.11
CA VAL A 23 -9.27 2.48 -1.60
C VAL A 23 -8.93 3.01 -0.21
N TYR A 24 -8.43 2.13 0.65
CA TYR A 24 -8.06 2.52 2.01
C TYR A 24 -6.97 3.59 2.01
N PHE A 25 -5.87 3.33 1.30
CA PHE A 25 -4.76 4.26 1.24
C PHE A 25 -5.09 5.52 0.45
N GLY A 26 -5.99 5.41 -0.53
CA GLY A 26 -6.45 6.58 -1.28
C GLY A 26 -7.23 7.56 -0.40
N ARG A 27 -7.99 7.05 0.56
CA ARG A 27 -8.68 7.90 1.53
C ARG A 27 -7.67 8.64 2.40
N ASP A 28 -6.64 7.94 2.85
CA ASP A 28 -5.58 8.56 3.64
C ASP A 28 -4.84 9.62 2.83
N SER A 29 -4.60 9.36 1.56
CA SER A 29 -3.97 10.30 0.67
C SER A 29 -4.74 11.63 0.61
N LYS A 30 -6.06 11.56 0.45
CA LYS A 30 -6.90 12.75 0.44
C LYS A 30 -6.88 13.47 1.79
N ARG A 31 -6.85 12.71 2.86
CA ARG A 31 -6.88 13.25 4.22
C ARG A 31 -5.59 13.98 4.56
N PHE A 32 -4.45 13.43 4.16
CA PHE A 32 -3.14 13.98 4.50
C PHE A 32 -2.48 14.76 3.37
N GLY A 33 -3.08 14.78 2.18
CA GLY A 33 -2.63 15.64 1.09
C GLY A 33 -1.38 15.20 0.36
N TYR A 34 -1.11 13.89 0.29
CA TYR A 34 0.01 13.40 -0.50
C TYR A 34 -0.49 12.73 -1.80
N PRO A 35 0.30 12.75 -2.88
CA PRO A 35 -0.09 12.09 -4.12
C PRO A 35 -0.02 10.58 -3.96
N PHE A 36 -1.10 9.88 -4.33
CA PHE A 36 -1.15 8.44 -4.17
C PHE A 36 -1.68 7.77 -5.43
N LYS A 37 -0.97 6.78 -5.93
CA LYS A 37 -1.36 6.02 -7.10
C LYS A 37 -1.24 4.53 -6.79
N LEU A 38 -1.91 3.71 -7.61
CA LEU A 38 -1.88 2.27 -7.43
C LEU A 38 -0.44 1.71 -7.40
N ARG A 39 0.46 2.30 -8.17
CA ARG A 39 1.86 1.89 -8.20
C ARG A 39 2.59 2.06 -6.86
N HIS A 40 2.03 2.85 -5.95
CA HIS A 40 2.62 3.06 -4.63
C HIS A 40 2.26 1.95 -3.64
N ILE A 41 1.43 1.00 -4.07
CA ILE A 41 1.10 -0.16 -3.26
C ILE A 41 1.89 -1.36 -3.79
N ILE A 42 2.57 -2.06 -2.89
CA ILE A 42 3.22 -3.33 -3.23
C ILE A 42 2.82 -4.37 -2.19
N SER A 43 2.77 -5.64 -2.61
CA SER A 43 2.53 -6.70 -1.63
C SER A 43 3.79 -6.88 -0.78
N MET A 44 3.59 -7.19 0.50
CA MET A 44 4.73 -7.41 1.38
C MET A 44 5.59 -8.59 0.91
N LYS A 45 4.97 -9.58 0.27
CA LYS A 45 5.70 -10.68 -0.32
C LYS A 45 6.68 -10.19 -1.39
N THR A 46 6.22 -9.28 -2.26
CA THR A 46 7.07 -8.69 -3.28
C THR A 46 8.16 -7.82 -2.66
N TYR A 47 7.80 -7.07 -1.64
CA TYR A 47 8.73 -6.21 -0.92
C TYR A 47 9.92 -7.02 -0.37
N TYR A 48 9.62 -8.12 0.33
CA TYR A 48 10.66 -8.97 0.89
C TYR A 48 11.48 -9.67 -0.19
N LYS A 49 10.82 -10.12 -1.25
CA LYS A 49 11.49 -10.81 -2.35
C LYS A 49 12.52 -9.92 -3.04
N LYS A 50 12.21 -8.64 -3.19
CA LYS A 50 13.13 -7.70 -3.83
C LYS A 50 14.23 -7.20 -2.90
N GLY A 51 14.19 -7.55 -1.64
CA GLY A 51 15.16 -7.07 -0.67
C GLY A 51 15.07 -5.59 -0.38
N LEU A 52 13.93 -4.99 -0.60
CA LEU A 52 13.70 -3.58 -0.29
C LEU A 52 13.67 -3.38 1.22
N LYS A 53 14.18 -2.25 1.68
CA LYS A 53 14.23 -1.96 3.11
C LYS A 53 13.62 -0.64 3.44
#